data_da6dc8a8f48b57733c6bfb1694292d3c
#
_entry.id   da6dc8a8f48b57733c6bfb1694292d3c
#
_cell.length_a   1.000
_cell.length_b   1.000
_cell.length_c   1.000
_cell.angle_alpha   90.00
_cell.angle_beta   90.00
_cell.angle_gamma   90.00
#
_symmetry.space_group_name_H-M   'P 1'
#
loop_
_entity.id
_entity.type
_entity.pdbx_description
1 polymer ?
#
loop_
_entity_poly.entity_id
_entity_poly.type
_entity_poly.pdbx_seq_one_letter_code
_entity_poly.pdbx_strand_id
1 'polypeptide(L)'
;MPTRRRFAFAAAAATAGLRAATPTLRVESVRRLFHNGEHNAFTDLVQFRGTYYLTFRTCPDGHMVHPTSHILILSSRDGAGWREVHRFHVPKRDVRDPHFLIFNNRLFVYTGTWYCGDTSPKTYDMNQHLGYAVSSPDGARWDAPRMLEGTYGHYVWRAATRDGKAYLCGRRKREFIETATRPERDAAVESALLESPDGFTFHTAALFQETFGDETAFLFERNGAILAVARSGSNRNAQLLRSRPPYQAWQRSGLGRYIGGPLLARWGARYLVGGRKQTPNGPRTVLSWLESDKLTDLLELPSAGDNSYPGFVALSPSQAWLSYYSTHETGPDGQPFTAIYLANLLLDA
;
A
#
# COMPACT_ATOMS: atom_id res chain seq x y z
N MET A 1 14.90 61.82 -54.34
CA MET A 1 15.12 61.65 -52.88
C MET A 1 14.77 60.24 -52.48
N PRO A 2 15.73 59.38 -52.05
CA PRO A 2 15.40 58.00 -51.68
C PRO A 2 15.16 57.88 -50.18
N THR A 3 14.01 57.28 -49.84
CA THR A 3 13.56 56.98 -48.48
C THR A 3 14.37 55.85 -47.88
N ARG A 4 15.00 56.08 -46.69
CA ARG A 4 15.74 55.12 -45.87
C ARG A 4 14.71 54.25 -45.09
N ARG A 5 14.65 52.95 -45.39
CA ARG A 5 13.98 51.96 -44.50
C ARG A 5 14.92 51.60 -43.37
N ARG A 6 14.43 51.82 -42.13
CA ARG A 6 15.08 51.33 -40.90
C ARG A 6 14.60 49.90 -40.67
N PHE A 7 15.55 48.95 -40.62
CA PHE A 7 15.29 47.61 -40.13
C PHE A 7 15.48 47.59 -38.60
N ALA A 8 14.41 47.24 -37.87
CA ALA A 8 14.47 46.96 -36.43
C ALA A 8 14.80 45.45 -36.24
N PHE A 9 15.94 45.17 -35.64
CA PHE A 9 16.26 43.84 -35.18
C PHE A 9 15.54 43.59 -33.82
N ALA A 10 14.61 42.64 -33.76
CA ALA A 10 14.05 42.15 -32.54
C ALA A 10 14.99 41.10 -31.96
N ALA A 11 15.61 41.38 -30.81
CA ALA A 11 16.38 40.40 -30.06
C ALA A 11 15.39 39.50 -29.31
N ALA A 12 15.33 38.22 -29.69
CA ALA A 12 14.62 37.17 -28.94
C ALA A 12 15.47 36.81 -27.71
N ALA A 13 15.01 37.20 -26.53
CA ALA A 13 15.57 36.75 -25.28
C ALA A 13 15.14 35.29 -25.04
N ALA A 14 16.05 34.34 -25.18
CA ALA A 14 15.87 32.96 -24.80
C ALA A 14 15.86 32.89 -23.25
N THR A 15 14.72 32.76 -22.63
CA THR A 15 14.59 32.39 -21.21
C THR A 15 14.95 30.92 -21.07
N ALA A 16 16.21 30.65 -20.73
CA ALA A 16 16.60 29.32 -20.25
C ALA A 16 15.91 29.08 -18.90
N GLY A 17 14.82 28.35 -18.94
CA GLY A 17 14.17 27.87 -17.72
C GLY A 17 15.13 26.99 -16.95
N LEU A 18 15.62 27.45 -15.81
CA LEU A 18 16.32 26.62 -14.84
C LEU A 18 15.38 25.46 -14.45
N ARG A 19 15.65 24.26 -14.96
CA ARG A 19 15.08 23.03 -14.44
C ARG A 19 15.57 22.90 -13.00
N ALA A 20 14.68 23.11 -12.03
CA ALA A 20 14.99 22.80 -10.64
C ALA A 20 15.54 21.36 -10.57
N ALA A 21 16.66 21.17 -9.91
CA ALA A 21 17.24 19.85 -9.70
C ALA A 21 16.19 18.96 -9.01
N THR A 22 16.10 17.70 -9.44
CA THR A 22 15.22 16.74 -8.76
C THR A 22 15.76 16.53 -7.34
N PRO A 23 14.96 16.78 -6.27
CA PRO A 23 15.44 16.58 -4.91
C PRO A 23 15.95 15.17 -4.71
N THR A 24 17.09 15.03 -4.07
CA THR A 24 17.69 13.73 -3.76
C THR A 24 17.01 13.18 -2.50
N LEU A 25 16.49 11.96 -2.61
CA LEU A 25 15.96 11.21 -1.47
C LEU A 25 17.11 10.45 -0.81
N ARG A 26 17.27 10.60 0.50
CA ARG A 26 18.22 9.80 1.29
C ARG A 26 17.55 9.18 2.50
N VAL A 27 18.11 8.08 2.97
CA VAL A 27 17.75 7.46 4.24
C VAL A 27 18.65 8.06 5.32
N GLU A 28 18.04 8.74 6.28
CA GLU A 28 18.79 9.25 7.45
C GLU A 28 19.09 8.12 8.43
N SER A 29 18.09 7.27 8.69
CA SER A 29 18.24 6.10 9.58
C SER A 29 17.21 5.03 9.23
N VAL A 30 17.57 3.78 9.52
CA VAL A 30 16.65 2.65 9.58
C VAL A 30 16.81 1.98 10.92
N ARG A 31 15.71 1.71 11.59
CA ARG A 31 15.74 0.97 12.85
C ARG A 31 14.73 -0.17 12.83
N ARG A 32 15.09 -1.28 13.46
CA ARG A 32 14.15 -2.36 13.76
C ARG A 32 13.22 -1.88 14.87
N LEU A 33 11.92 -1.83 14.53
CA LEU A 33 10.91 -1.30 15.43
C LEU A 33 10.26 -2.41 16.26
N PHE A 34 10.03 -3.57 15.64
CA PHE A 34 9.36 -4.68 16.29
C PHE A 34 9.89 -6.04 15.82
N HIS A 35 10.10 -6.92 16.78
CA HIS A 35 10.39 -8.35 16.58
C HIS A 35 10.07 -9.10 17.87
N ASN A 36 9.34 -10.21 17.76
CA ASN A 36 8.88 -11.03 18.89
C ASN A 36 9.18 -12.53 18.70
N GLY A 37 10.03 -12.87 17.72
CA GLY A 37 10.30 -14.27 17.35
C GLY A 37 9.33 -14.88 16.37
N GLU A 38 8.23 -14.17 16.03
CA GLU A 38 7.22 -14.61 15.08
C GLU A 38 7.44 -13.99 13.70
N HIS A 39 6.66 -14.41 12.71
CA HIS A 39 6.61 -13.78 11.39
C HIS A 39 5.83 -12.47 11.48
N ASN A 40 6.51 -11.33 11.30
CA ASN A 40 5.95 -9.99 11.37
C ASN A 40 5.96 -9.34 9.99
N ALA A 41 4.78 -8.99 9.42
CA ALA A 41 4.69 -8.56 8.03
C ALA A 41 3.50 -7.62 7.75
N PHE A 42 3.52 -7.01 6.55
CA PHE A 42 2.40 -6.25 5.99
C PHE A 42 2.07 -5.00 6.81
N THR A 43 2.91 -3.97 6.66
CA THR A 43 2.78 -2.76 7.50
C THR A 43 1.87 -1.71 6.89
N ASP A 44 1.27 -0.88 7.75
CA ASP A 44 0.76 0.43 7.38
C ASP A 44 1.00 1.44 8.50
N LEU A 45 1.07 2.73 8.14
CA LEU A 45 1.46 3.82 9.03
C LEU A 45 0.56 5.02 8.81
N VAL A 46 0.08 5.65 9.90
CA VAL A 46 -0.79 6.83 9.84
C VAL A 46 -0.54 7.76 11.01
N GLN A 47 -0.83 9.05 10.85
CA GLN A 47 -0.97 9.99 11.94
C GLN A 47 -2.45 10.29 12.17
N PHE A 48 -2.92 10.11 13.40
CA PHE A 48 -4.29 10.43 13.80
C PHE A 48 -4.28 11.21 15.11
N ARG A 49 -4.89 12.40 15.12
CA ARG A 49 -4.99 13.28 16.29
C ARG A 49 -3.65 13.52 17.01
N GLY A 50 -2.59 13.77 16.23
CA GLY A 50 -1.26 14.08 16.74
C GLY A 50 -0.47 12.85 17.26
N THR A 51 -1.02 11.64 17.16
CA THR A 51 -0.36 10.38 17.51
C THR A 51 -0.12 9.56 16.23
N TYR A 52 1.02 8.90 16.17
CA TYR A 52 1.35 7.98 15.07
C TYR A 52 0.90 6.58 15.43
N TYR A 53 0.36 5.87 14.44
CA TYR A 53 -0.08 4.48 14.57
C TYR A 53 0.58 3.65 13.48
N LEU A 54 1.07 2.49 13.89
CA LEU A 54 1.63 1.45 13.01
C LEU A 54 0.81 0.19 13.20
N THR A 55 0.44 -0.47 12.12
CA THR A 55 -0.23 -1.77 12.15
C THR A 55 0.52 -2.78 11.29
N PHE A 56 0.46 -4.04 11.68
CA PHE A 56 1.06 -5.16 10.95
C PHE A 56 0.45 -6.49 11.43
N ARG A 57 0.67 -7.55 10.64
CA ARG A 57 0.37 -8.93 11.03
C ARG A 57 1.53 -9.52 11.82
N THR A 58 1.24 -10.30 12.86
CA THR A 58 2.16 -11.22 13.53
C THR A 58 1.58 -12.64 13.50
N CYS A 59 2.43 -13.66 13.35
CA CYS A 59 1.99 -15.06 13.31
C CYS A 59 3.10 -16.01 13.76
N PRO A 60 2.87 -16.80 14.82
CA PRO A 60 3.87 -17.76 15.32
C PRO A 60 4.19 -18.87 14.31
N ASP A 61 3.22 -19.25 13.46
CA ASP A 61 3.35 -20.36 12.51
C ASP A 61 3.94 -19.92 11.14
N GLY A 62 4.25 -18.61 10.98
CA GLY A 62 4.97 -18.10 9.80
C GLY A 62 4.12 -17.37 8.78
N HIS A 63 4.62 -17.33 7.52
CA HIS A 63 4.06 -16.52 6.44
C HIS A 63 2.74 -17.05 5.88
N MET A 64 2.58 -18.38 5.84
CA MET A 64 1.43 -19.01 5.16
C MET A 64 0.11 -18.75 5.89
N VAL A 65 -0.96 -19.39 5.44
CA VAL A 65 -2.31 -19.18 5.99
C VAL A 65 -2.47 -19.96 7.29
N HIS A 66 -2.65 -19.23 8.39
CA HIS A 66 -2.73 -19.80 9.74
C HIS A 66 -3.80 -19.12 10.60
N PRO A 67 -4.61 -19.87 11.37
CA PRO A 67 -5.64 -19.28 12.24
C PRO A 67 -5.05 -18.55 13.47
N THR A 68 -3.76 -18.72 13.72
CA THR A 68 -3.01 -18.12 14.85
C THR A 68 -2.52 -16.70 14.56
N SER A 69 -2.77 -16.19 13.37
CA SER A 69 -2.38 -14.84 12.99
C SER A 69 -3.15 -13.77 13.77
N HIS A 70 -2.47 -12.67 14.07
CA HIS A 70 -3.05 -11.50 14.72
C HIS A 70 -2.67 -10.23 13.96
N ILE A 71 -3.52 -9.22 14.03
CA ILE A 71 -3.17 -7.85 13.68
C ILE A 71 -2.81 -7.11 14.98
N LEU A 72 -1.65 -6.44 14.97
CA LEU A 72 -1.21 -5.56 16.05
C LEU A 72 -1.34 -4.11 15.62
N ILE A 73 -1.68 -3.25 16.58
CA ILE A 73 -1.68 -1.81 16.42
C ILE A 73 -0.79 -1.22 17.50
N LEU A 74 0.28 -0.55 17.07
CA LEU A 74 1.17 0.19 17.94
C LEU A 74 0.91 1.68 17.83
N SER A 75 1.18 2.44 18.89
CA SER A 75 1.11 3.90 18.87
C SER A 75 2.40 4.53 19.40
N SER A 76 2.71 5.74 18.91
CA SER A 76 3.81 6.57 19.36
C SER A 76 3.46 8.05 19.23
N ARG A 77 3.93 8.91 20.13
CA ARG A 77 3.79 10.36 20.01
C ARG A 77 4.93 11.00 19.26
N ASP A 78 6.11 10.44 19.35
CA ASP A 78 7.38 11.00 18.87
C ASP A 78 8.11 10.10 17.85
N GLY A 79 7.55 8.91 17.61
CA GLY A 79 8.19 7.89 16.78
C GLY A 79 9.36 7.17 17.48
N ALA A 80 9.82 7.60 18.65
CA ALA A 80 10.92 6.94 19.37
C ALA A 80 10.42 5.74 20.16
N GLY A 81 9.44 5.93 21.03
CA GLY A 81 8.81 4.87 21.81
C GLY A 81 7.50 4.42 21.20
N TRP A 82 7.36 3.10 20.98
CA TRP A 82 6.13 2.48 20.48
C TRP A 82 5.56 1.53 21.50
N ARG A 83 4.25 1.55 21.66
CA ARG A 83 3.53 0.65 22.56
C ARG A 83 2.34 0.02 21.86
N GLU A 84 2.04 -1.24 22.14
CA GLU A 84 0.83 -1.90 21.68
C GLU A 84 -0.39 -1.24 22.34
N VAL A 85 -1.38 -0.89 21.52
CA VAL A 85 -2.65 -0.29 21.96
C VAL A 85 -3.83 -1.16 21.61
N HIS A 86 -3.68 -2.08 20.66
CA HIS A 86 -4.71 -3.05 20.34
C HIS A 86 -4.13 -4.26 19.62
N ARG A 87 -4.78 -5.40 19.80
CA ARG A 87 -4.50 -6.66 19.09
C ARG A 87 -5.83 -7.36 18.82
N PHE A 88 -5.99 -7.91 17.62
CA PHE A 88 -7.15 -8.71 17.30
C PHE A 88 -6.83 -9.85 16.33
N HIS A 89 -7.71 -10.84 16.31
CA HIS A 89 -7.76 -11.93 15.35
C HIS A 89 -9.22 -12.19 14.98
N VAL A 90 -9.44 -13.00 13.97
CA VAL A 90 -10.78 -13.47 13.57
C VAL A 90 -10.76 -15.00 13.61
N PRO A 91 -11.64 -15.64 14.41
CA PRO A 91 -11.68 -17.09 14.52
C PRO A 91 -11.78 -17.79 13.16
N LYS A 92 -11.01 -18.87 12.98
CA LYS A 92 -10.96 -19.68 11.75
C LYS A 92 -10.45 -18.96 10.50
N ARG A 93 -9.82 -17.79 10.67
CA ARG A 93 -9.27 -16.99 9.57
C ARG A 93 -7.86 -16.54 9.86
N ASP A 94 -7.04 -16.55 8.82
CA ASP A 94 -5.77 -15.82 8.81
C ASP A 94 -6.06 -14.35 8.48
N VAL A 95 -5.77 -13.46 9.42
CA VAL A 95 -5.87 -12.00 9.25
C VAL A 95 -4.56 -11.46 8.72
N ARG A 96 -4.59 -10.62 7.66
CA ARG A 96 -3.37 -10.08 7.07
C ARG A 96 -3.59 -8.77 6.30
N ASP A 97 -2.50 -8.11 5.94
CA ASP A 97 -2.48 -6.87 5.18
C ASP A 97 -3.38 -5.77 5.80
N PRO A 98 -3.12 -5.39 7.07
CA PRO A 98 -3.92 -4.35 7.70
C PRO A 98 -3.64 -2.99 7.09
N HIS A 99 -4.71 -2.19 6.83
CA HIS A 99 -4.59 -0.84 6.32
C HIS A 99 -5.43 0.15 7.11
N PHE A 100 -4.82 1.29 7.43
CA PHE A 100 -5.50 2.37 8.11
C PHE A 100 -6.40 3.20 7.16
N LEU A 101 -7.49 3.71 7.74
CA LEU A 101 -8.28 4.78 7.15
C LEU A 101 -8.78 5.72 8.24
N ILE A 102 -8.58 7.02 8.08
CA ILE A 102 -9.27 8.04 8.86
C ILE A 102 -10.56 8.37 8.12
N PHE A 103 -11.70 8.01 8.71
CA PHE A 103 -13.02 8.19 8.12
C PHE A 103 -14.04 8.53 9.21
N ASN A 104 -14.91 9.51 8.96
CA ASN A 104 -15.94 9.98 9.91
C ASN A 104 -15.38 10.23 11.33
N ASN A 105 -14.24 10.93 11.42
CA ASN A 105 -13.53 11.23 12.67
C ASN A 105 -13.09 10.02 13.51
N ARG A 106 -13.07 8.82 12.93
CA ARG A 106 -12.60 7.57 13.53
C ARG A 106 -11.38 7.05 12.78
N LEU A 107 -10.55 6.31 13.48
CA LEU A 107 -9.46 5.54 12.90
C LEU A 107 -9.94 4.10 12.69
N PHE A 108 -9.93 3.65 11.44
CA PHE A 108 -10.23 2.27 11.05
C PHE A 108 -8.93 1.51 10.76
N VAL A 109 -8.94 0.21 11.02
CA VAL A 109 -8.00 -0.76 10.46
C VAL A 109 -8.79 -1.81 9.72
N TYR A 110 -8.66 -1.85 8.41
CA TYR A 110 -9.22 -2.88 7.54
C TYR A 110 -8.22 -4.01 7.35
N THR A 111 -8.70 -5.25 7.28
CA THR A 111 -7.87 -6.44 7.02
C THR A 111 -8.57 -7.39 6.07
N GLY A 112 -7.84 -7.91 5.09
CA GLY A 112 -8.26 -9.07 4.31
C GLY A 112 -8.07 -10.35 5.12
N THR A 113 -8.90 -11.36 4.86
CA THR A 113 -8.78 -12.63 5.56
C THR A 113 -8.89 -13.83 4.62
N TRP A 114 -8.12 -14.88 4.94
CA TRP A 114 -8.27 -16.21 4.36
C TRP A 114 -9.00 -17.12 5.32
N TYR A 115 -10.03 -17.84 4.87
CA TYR A 115 -10.64 -18.89 5.67
C TYR A 115 -9.70 -20.10 5.75
N CYS A 116 -9.44 -20.58 6.95
CA CYS A 116 -8.54 -21.71 7.21
C CYS A 116 -9.10 -22.73 8.21
N GLY A 117 -10.31 -22.51 8.75
CA GLY A 117 -10.81 -23.37 9.82
C GLY A 117 -9.95 -23.29 11.07
N ASP A 118 -9.81 -24.38 11.76
CA ASP A 118 -9.01 -24.49 12.99
C ASP A 118 -7.58 -25.02 12.71
N THR A 119 -7.21 -25.09 11.43
CA THR A 119 -5.92 -25.67 10.99
C THR A 119 -5.16 -24.71 10.07
N SER A 120 -3.93 -25.09 9.73
CA SER A 120 -3.11 -24.42 8.71
C SER A 120 -3.21 -25.20 7.39
N PRO A 121 -4.17 -24.91 6.52
CA PRO A 121 -4.42 -25.72 5.35
C PRO A 121 -3.31 -25.55 4.31
N LYS A 122 -2.99 -26.60 3.57
CA LYS A 122 -2.07 -26.56 2.42
C LYS A 122 -2.70 -25.88 1.20
N THR A 123 -4.03 -25.95 1.10
CA THR A 123 -4.83 -25.32 0.04
C THR A 123 -5.94 -24.49 0.66
N TYR A 124 -6.24 -23.35 0.08
CA TYR A 124 -7.27 -22.44 0.54
C TYR A 124 -7.97 -21.78 -0.64
N ASP A 125 -9.26 -21.54 -0.50
CA ASP A 125 -10.11 -21.03 -1.56
C ASP A 125 -10.23 -19.50 -1.52
N MET A 126 -9.88 -18.86 -2.62
CA MET A 126 -10.02 -17.40 -2.77
C MET A 126 -11.48 -16.94 -2.71
N ASN A 127 -12.44 -17.80 -3.09
CA ASN A 127 -13.86 -17.47 -3.03
C ASN A 127 -14.37 -17.27 -1.59
N GLN A 128 -13.61 -17.72 -0.59
CA GLN A 128 -13.92 -17.57 0.83
C GLN A 128 -13.23 -16.37 1.50
N HIS A 129 -12.61 -15.49 0.72
CA HIS A 129 -12.11 -14.22 1.25
C HIS A 129 -13.23 -13.41 1.89
N LEU A 130 -12.87 -12.61 2.88
CA LEU A 130 -13.80 -11.73 3.57
C LEU A 130 -13.01 -10.62 4.27
N GLY A 131 -13.51 -9.40 4.19
CA GLY A 131 -12.94 -8.26 4.89
C GLY A 131 -13.46 -8.14 6.32
N TYR A 132 -12.60 -7.65 7.20
CA TYR A 132 -12.95 -7.25 8.57
C TYR A 132 -12.36 -5.88 8.89
N ALA A 133 -12.94 -5.20 9.88
CA ALA A 133 -12.37 -3.98 10.42
C ALA A 133 -12.54 -3.90 11.93
N VAL A 134 -11.60 -3.21 12.56
CA VAL A 134 -11.76 -2.61 13.88
C VAL A 134 -11.74 -1.10 13.70
N SER A 135 -12.39 -0.35 14.61
CA SER A 135 -12.35 1.10 14.59
C SER A 135 -12.21 1.70 15.97
N SER A 136 -11.69 2.92 16.03
CA SER A 136 -11.49 3.65 17.28
C SER A 136 -11.87 5.13 17.10
N PRO A 137 -12.60 5.73 18.04
CA PRO A 137 -12.88 7.17 18.01
C PRO A 137 -11.68 8.03 18.44
N ASP A 138 -10.75 7.45 19.21
CA ASP A 138 -9.67 8.18 19.87
C ASP A 138 -8.27 7.54 19.73
N GLY A 139 -8.19 6.35 19.09
CA GLY A 139 -6.97 5.57 18.92
C GLY A 139 -6.55 4.79 20.17
N ALA A 140 -7.32 4.86 21.26
CA ALA A 140 -7.06 4.17 22.52
C ALA A 140 -8.10 3.07 22.81
N ARG A 141 -9.36 3.35 22.58
CA ARG A 141 -10.47 2.39 22.71
C ARG A 141 -10.85 1.85 21.36
N TRP A 142 -10.79 0.55 21.18
CA TRP A 142 -11.04 -0.13 19.91
C TRP A 142 -12.27 -1.01 20.00
N ASP A 143 -13.08 -1.00 18.94
CA ASP A 143 -14.20 -1.90 18.80
C ASP A 143 -13.71 -3.33 18.51
N ALA A 144 -14.54 -4.33 18.76
CA ALA A 144 -14.28 -5.71 18.34
C ALA A 144 -14.25 -5.82 16.81
N PRO A 145 -13.54 -6.82 16.24
CA PRO A 145 -13.54 -7.06 14.80
C PRO A 145 -14.95 -7.25 14.26
N ARG A 146 -15.31 -6.44 13.26
CA ARG A 146 -16.59 -6.50 12.56
C ARG A 146 -16.38 -6.94 11.13
N MET A 147 -17.19 -7.89 10.68
CA MET A 147 -17.24 -8.31 9.28
C MET A 147 -17.73 -7.16 8.40
N LEU A 148 -17.12 -7.02 7.22
CA LEU A 148 -17.52 -6.05 6.21
C LEU A 148 -18.54 -6.67 5.27
N GLU A 149 -19.75 -6.15 5.31
CA GLU A 149 -20.82 -6.57 4.40
C GLU A 149 -20.46 -6.23 2.95
N GLY A 150 -20.82 -7.11 2.00
CA GLY A 150 -20.56 -6.95 0.58
C GLY A 150 -19.11 -7.26 0.15
N THR A 151 -18.25 -7.73 1.07
CA THR A 151 -16.86 -8.09 0.75
C THR A 151 -16.63 -9.60 0.61
N TYR A 152 -17.68 -10.44 0.64
CA TYR A 152 -17.50 -11.87 0.44
C TYR A 152 -16.87 -12.16 -0.93
N GLY A 153 -15.84 -13.02 -0.94
CA GLY A 153 -14.97 -13.28 -2.10
C GLY A 153 -13.87 -12.25 -2.30
N HIS A 154 -13.95 -11.06 -1.68
CA HIS A 154 -12.92 -10.02 -1.82
C HIS A 154 -11.85 -10.12 -0.74
N TYR A 155 -10.61 -10.20 -1.16
CA TYR A 155 -9.47 -9.91 -0.31
C TYR A 155 -9.24 -8.40 -0.30
N VAL A 156 -9.67 -7.75 0.79
CA VAL A 156 -9.57 -6.29 0.90
C VAL A 156 -8.14 -5.85 1.20
N TRP A 157 -7.78 -4.70 0.61
CA TRP A 157 -6.45 -4.12 0.70
C TRP A 157 -6.56 -2.60 0.60
N ARG A 158 -5.53 -1.83 0.78
CA ARG A 158 -5.49 -0.36 0.76
C ARG A 158 -6.84 0.37 0.82
N ALA A 159 -6.86 1.44 1.60
CA ALA A 159 -8.06 2.23 1.85
C ALA A 159 -7.81 3.71 1.51
N ALA A 160 -8.87 4.40 1.07
CA ALA A 160 -8.88 5.85 0.89
C ALA A 160 -10.28 6.40 1.20
N THR A 161 -10.38 7.70 1.41
CA THR A 161 -11.66 8.38 1.62
C THR A 161 -11.81 9.56 0.67
N ARG A 162 -13.06 9.77 0.20
CA ARG A 162 -13.44 10.92 -0.58
C ARG A 162 -14.93 11.19 -0.47
N ASP A 163 -15.28 12.49 -0.40
CA ASP A 163 -16.67 12.98 -0.48
C ASP A 163 -17.62 12.23 0.50
N GLY A 164 -17.14 12.00 1.74
CA GLY A 164 -17.92 11.34 2.79
C GLY A 164 -18.08 9.82 2.60
N LYS A 165 -17.29 9.19 1.73
CA LYS A 165 -17.29 7.74 1.50
C LYS A 165 -15.93 7.13 1.79
N ALA A 166 -15.94 5.87 2.22
CA ALA A 166 -14.77 5.02 2.34
C ALA A 166 -14.62 4.14 1.08
N TYR A 167 -13.38 3.92 0.65
CA TYR A 167 -13.06 3.09 -0.50
C TYR A 167 -11.97 2.10 -0.15
N LEU A 168 -12.09 0.87 -0.68
CA LEU A 168 -11.09 -0.19 -0.54
C LEU A 168 -10.73 -0.76 -1.92
N CYS A 169 -9.51 -1.26 -2.06
CA CYS A 169 -9.21 -2.24 -3.08
C CYS A 169 -9.72 -3.62 -2.62
N GLY A 170 -10.37 -4.37 -3.51
CA GLY A 170 -10.83 -5.73 -3.25
C GLY A 170 -10.42 -6.66 -4.39
N ARG A 171 -9.64 -7.70 -4.10
CA ARG A 171 -9.24 -8.71 -5.07
C ARG A 171 -10.13 -9.94 -4.95
N ARG A 172 -10.72 -10.42 -6.06
CA ARG A 172 -11.61 -11.59 -6.10
C ARG A 172 -11.46 -12.41 -7.37
N LYS A 173 -11.91 -13.66 -7.36
CA LYS A 173 -12.21 -14.38 -8.61
C LYS A 173 -13.53 -13.87 -9.19
N ARG A 174 -13.54 -13.57 -10.50
CA ARG A 174 -14.75 -13.15 -11.22
C ARG A 174 -15.84 -14.20 -11.07
N GLU A 175 -17.04 -13.76 -10.71
CA GLU A 175 -18.23 -14.64 -10.60
C GLU A 175 -18.04 -15.89 -9.76
N PHE A 176 -17.07 -15.87 -8.83
CA PHE A 176 -16.73 -17.01 -7.96
C PHE A 176 -16.35 -18.30 -8.72
N ILE A 177 -15.90 -18.19 -9.96
CA ILE A 177 -15.60 -19.37 -10.78
C ILE A 177 -14.57 -20.28 -10.11
N GLU A 178 -14.73 -21.59 -10.31
CA GLU A 178 -13.71 -22.57 -9.94
C GLU A 178 -12.64 -22.65 -11.02
N THR A 179 -11.40 -22.86 -10.59
CA THR A 179 -10.23 -22.90 -11.48
C THR A 179 -9.34 -24.07 -11.09
N ALA A 180 -8.91 -24.86 -12.06
CA ALA A 180 -8.10 -26.03 -11.82
C ALA A 180 -6.60 -25.70 -11.66
N THR A 181 -6.14 -24.64 -12.32
CA THR A 181 -4.72 -24.26 -12.35
C THR A 181 -4.47 -22.85 -11.87
N ARG A 182 -3.23 -22.57 -11.45
CA ARG A 182 -2.82 -21.21 -11.07
C ARG A 182 -2.93 -20.21 -12.23
N PRO A 183 -2.51 -20.51 -13.47
CA PRO A 183 -2.71 -19.59 -14.59
C PRO A 183 -4.17 -19.23 -14.86
N GLU A 184 -5.09 -20.22 -14.81
CA GLU A 184 -6.52 -19.98 -14.94
C GLU A 184 -7.04 -19.09 -13.83
N ARG A 185 -6.67 -19.38 -12.58
CA ARG A 185 -7.04 -18.56 -11.43
C ARG A 185 -6.55 -17.12 -11.61
N ASP A 186 -5.27 -16.93 -11.91
CA ASP A 186 -4.68 -15.59 -12.01
C ASP A 186 -5.33 -14.79 -13.15
N ALA A 187 -5.70 -15.43 -14.26
CA ALA A 187 -6.44 -14.81 -15.36
C ALA A 187 -7.89 -14.43 -14.99
N ALA A 188 -8.49 -15.15 -14.03
CA ALA A 188 -9.85 -14.92 -13.56
C ALA A 188 -9.94 -13.90 -12.42
N VAL A 189 -8.81 -13.50 -11.83
CA VAL A 189 -8.80 -12.57 -10.70
C VAL A 189 -8.99 -11.13 -11.18
N GLU A 190 -9.95 -10.45 -10.56
CA GLU A 190 -10.24 -9.02 -10.68
C GLU A 190 -9.66 -8.25 -9.50
N SER A 191 -9.30 -6.98 -9.72
CA SER A 191 -9.07 -6.00 -8.66
C SER A 191 -10.14 -4.93 -8.73
N ALA A 192 -10.97 -4.81 -7.69
CA ALA A 192 -12.14 -3.96 -7.63
C ALA A 192 -11.91 -2.73 -6.74
N LEU A 193 -12.53 -1.61 -7.12
CA LEU A 193 -12.78 -0.47 -6.25
C LEU A 193 -14.09 -0.71 -5.51
N LEU A 194 -14.03 -0.90 -4.21
CA LEU A 194 -15.18 -1.03 -3.33
C LEU A 194 -15.49 0.32 -2.69
N GLU A 195 -16.77 0.66 -2.55
CA GLU A 195 -17.26 1.93 -2.00
C GLU A 195 -18.23 1.67 -0.85
N SER A 196 -18.16 2.50 0.19
CA SER A 196 -19.02 2.42 1.38
C SER A 196 -19.40 3.81 1.91
N PRO A 197 -20.65 4.06 2.28
CA PRO A 197 -21.07 5.28 2.95
C PRO A 197 -20.77 5.29 4.47
N ASP A 198 -20.61 4.11 5.08
CA ASP A 198 -20.49 3.94 6.53
C ASP A 198 -19.15 3.33 6.99
N GLY A 199 -18.34 2.83 6.04
CA GLY A 199 -17.08 2.14 6.31
C GLY A 199 -17.22 0.66 6.67
N PHE A 200 -18.43 0.10 6.63
CA PHE A 200 -18.72 -1.29 6.99
C PHE A 200 -19.50 -2.07 5.93
N THR A 201 -20.37 -1.39 5.19
CA THR A 201 -21.17 -1.99 4.11
C THR A 201 -20.64 -1.52 2.77
N PHE A 202 -20.05 -2.43 1.99
CA PHE A 202 -19.36 -2.13 0.74
C PHE A 202 -20.10 -2.70 -0.47
N HIS A 203 -19.94 -2.04 -1.61
CA HIS A 203 -20.32 -2.56 -2.92
C HIS A 203 -19.23 -2.26 -3.95
N THR A 204 -19.17 -3.04 -5.01
CA THR A 204 -18.24 -2.80 -6.12
C THR A 204 -18.70 -1.58 -6.93
N ALA A 205 -17.87 -0.53 -6.93
CA ALA A 205 -18.12 0.69 -7.71
C ALA A 205 -17.51 0.61 -9.12
N ALA A 206 -16.33 -0.04 -9.24
CA ALA A 206 -15.59 -0.16 -10.49
C ALA A 206 -14.55 -1.29 -10.42
N LEU A 207 -13.89 -1.58 -11.54
CA LEU A 207 -12.75 -2.51 -11.59
C LEU A 207 -11.46 -1.76 -11.95
N PHE A 208 -10.47 -1.82 -11.07
CA PHE A 208 -9.09 -1.42 -11.40
C PHE A 208 -8.52 -2.31 -12.51
N GLN A 209 -8.65 -3.63 -12.35
CA GLN A 209 -8.18 -4.63 -13.30
C GLN A 209 -9.27 -5.70 -13.48
N GLU A 210 -9.52 -6.10 -14.71
CA GLU A 210 -10.54 -7.10 -15.09
C GLU A 210 -9.97 -8.51 -15.16
N THR A 211 -8.64 -8.62 -15.27
CA THR A 211 -7.88 -9.87 -15.31
C THR A 211 -6.53 -9.69 -14.66
N PHE A 212 -5.96 -10.75 -14.12
CA PHE A 212 -4.69 -10.73 -13.40
C PHE A 212 -4.66 -9.68 -12.29
N GLY A 213 -5.83 -9.36 -11.73
CA GLY A 213 -5.99 -8.37 -10.67
C GLY A 213 -5.24 -8.79 -9.40
N ASP A 214 -4.67 -7.79 -8.73
CA ASP A 214 -3.95 -8.01 -7.48
C ASP A 214 -4.04 -6.75 -6.59
N GLU A 215 -3.17 -6.64 -5.61
CA GLU A 215 -3.05 -5.51 -4.69
C GLU A 215 -2.91 -4.19 -5.45
N THR A 216 -3.77 -3.23 -5.15
CA THR A 216 -3.78 -1.92 -5.83
C THR A 216 -3.70 -0.80 -4.81
N ALA A 217 -2.61 -0.04 -4.84
CA ALA A 217 -2.49 1.20 -4.09
C ALA A 217 -3.12 2.34 -4.91
N PHE A 218 -3.97 3.13 -4.30
CA PHE A 218 -4.67 4.22 -4.98
C PHE A 218 -4.85 5.44 -4.08
N LEU A 219 -5.02 6.59 -4.71
CA LEU A 219 -5.37 7.84 -4.04
C LEU A 219 -6.31 8.65 -4.94
N PHE A 220 -7.04 9.55 -4.31
CA PHE A 220 -7.86 10.54 -5.01
C PHE A 220 -7.09 11.84 -5.22
N GLU A 221 -7.13 12.34 -6.44
CA GLU A 221 -6.69 13.69 -6.79
C GLU A 221 -7.69 14.74 -6.26
N ARG A 222 -7.24 16.00 -6.18
CA ARG A 222 -8.14 17.11 -5.76
C ARG A 222 -9.39 17.24 -6.62
N ASN A 223 -9.27 16.96 -7.92
CA ASN A 223 -10.40 17.00 -8.88
C ASN A 223 -11.25 15.73 -8.88
N GLY A 224 -11.03 14.80 -7.97
CA GLY A 224 -11.75 13.54 -7.86
C GLY A 224 -11.24 12.41 -8.74
N ALA A 225 -10.26 12.64 -9.61
CA ALA A 225 -9.66 11.54 -10.37
C ALA A 225 -8.94 10.55 -9.42
N ILE A 226 -8.93 9.29 -9.78
CA ILE A 226 -8.12 8.27 -9.14
C ILE A 226 -6.80 8.13 -9.89
N LEU A 227 -5.71 8.10 -9.15
CA LEU A 227 -4.40 7.60 -9.56
C LEU A 227 -4.13 6.31 -8.79
N ALA A 228 -3.73 5.24 -9.49
CA ALA A 228 -3.45 3.97 -8.83
C ALA A 228 -2.24 3.26 -9.43
N VAL A 229 -1.54 2.51 -8.58
CA VAL A 229 -0.47 1.57 -8.93
C VAL A 229 -0.94 0.18 -8.55
N ALA A 230 -1.19 -0.64 -9.55
CA ALA A 230 -1.70 -1.99 -9.38
C ALA A 230 -0.61 -3.03 -9.63
N ARG A 231 -0.39 -3.92 -8.66
CA ARG A 231 0.29 -5.18 -8.86
C ARG A 231 -0.51 -6.01 -9.86
N SER A 232 0.17 -6.83 -10.66
CA SER A 232 -0.51 -7.78 -11.54
C SER A 232 -0.13 -9.21 -11.18
N GLY A 233 -1.12 -10.10 -11.20
CA GLY A 233 -0.95 -11.52 -10.94
C GLY A 233 0.10 -12.17 -11.83
N SER A 234 0.57 -13.37 -11.46
CA SER A 234 1.62 -14.11 -12.19
C SER A 234 2.94 -13.33 -12.34
N ASN A 235 3.28 -12.46 -11.38
CA ASN A 235 4.49 -11.62 -11.40
C ASN A 235 4.63 -10.73 -12.65
N ARG A 236 3.52 -10.39 -13.29
CA ARG A 236 3.49 -9.46 -14.42
C ARG A 236 3.91 -8.06 -14.01
N ASN A 237 4.26 -7.24 -14.99
CA ASN A 237 4.55 -5.83 -14.75
C ASN A 237 3.35 -5.12 -14.11
N ALA A 238 3.62 -4.30 -13.12
CA ALA A 238 2.63 -3.45 -12.49
C ALA A 238 2.05 -2.45 -13.49
N GLN A 239 0.83 -2.00 -13.21
CA GLN A 239 0.10 -1.05 -14.04
C GLN A 239 -0.08 0.28 -13.31
N LEU A 240 0.02 1.36 -14.04
CA LEU A 240 -0.44 2.67 -13.66
C LEU A 240 -1.85 2.86 -14.20
N LEU A 241 -2.77 3.25 -13.32
CA LEU A 241 -4.20 3.35 -13.65
C LEU A 241 -4.68 4.77 -13.35
N ARG A 242 -5.54 5.30 -14.23
CA ARG A 242 -6.23 6.57 -14.02
C ARG A 242 -7.69 6.46 -14.41
N SER A 243 -8.54 7.06 -13.60
CA SER A 243 -9.96 7.21 -13.91
C SER A 243 -10.52 8.51 -13.33
N ARG A 244 -11.60 8.99 -13.90
CA ARG A 244 -12.40 10.11 -13.39
C ARG A 244 -13.78 9.63 -12.98
N PRO A 245 -14.45 10.32 -12.05
CA PRO A 245 -15.84 9.98 -11.75
C PRO A 245 -16.69 9.89 -13.02
N PRO A 246 -17.57 8.90 -13.16
CA PRO A 246 -18.00 7.88 -12.18
C PRO A 246 -17.13 6.60 -12.17
N TYR A 247 -15.87 6.62 -12.62
CA TYR A 247 -14.85 5.54 -12.61
C TYR A 247 -15.19 4.35 -13.52
N GLN A 248 -15.95 4.57 -14.57
CA GLN A 248 -16.33 3.55 -15.55
C GLN A 248 -15.27 3.37 -16.65
N ALA A 249 -14.48 4.40 -16.92
CA ALA A 249 -13.43 4.38 -17.93
C ALA A 249 -12.05 4.50 -17.29
N TRP A 250 -11.16 3.56 -17.62
CA TRP A 250 -9.81 3.50 -17.05
C TRP A 250 -8.74 3.59 -18.14
N GLN A 251 -7.79 4.50 -17.94
CA GLN A 251 -6.52 4.48 -18.68
C GLN A 251 -5.57 3.55 -17.91
N ARG A 252 -4.98 2.58 -18.60
CA ARG A 252 -4.06 1.59 -18.03
C ARG A 252 -2.77 1.58 -18.84
N SER A 253 -1.62 1.76 -18.17
CA SER A 253 -0.30 1.70 -18.78
C SER A 253 0.65 0.84 -17.95
N GLY A 254 1.57 0.12 -18.61
CA GLY A 254 2.55 -0.71 -17.91
C GLY A 254 3.66 0.13 -17.28
N LEU A 255 4.08 -0.22 -16.05
CA LEU A 255 5.19 0.42 -15.36
C LEU A 255 6.55 -0.25 -15.62
N GLY A 256 6.61 -1.20 -16.56
CA GLY A 256 7.86 -1.85 -17.01
C GLY A 256 8.48 -2.83 -16.03
N ARG A 257 7.89 -3.04 -14.84
CA ARG A 257 8.42 -3.94 -13.80
C ARG A 257 7.34 -4.45 -12.85
N TYR A 258 7.65 -5.54 -12.16
CA TYR A 258 6.88 -6.03 -11.02
C TYR A 258 7.02 -5.09 -9.82
N ILE A 259 5.91 -4.87 -9.07
CA ILE A 259 5.89 -4.17 -7.79
C ILE A 259 5.00 -5.00 -6.84
N GLY A 260 5.60 -5.59 -5.80
CA GLY A 260 4.85 -6.34 -4.79
C GLY A 260 4.53 -5.48 -3.58
N GLY A 261 3.29 -5.55 -3.06
CA GLY A 261 2.84 -4.74 -1.95
C GLY A 261 2.95 -3.23 -2.23
N PRO A 262 2.34 -2.70 -3.31
CA PRO A 262 2.58 -1.33 -3.73
C PRO A 262 2.15 -0.30 -2.68
N LEU A 263 2.96 0.74 -2.54
CA LEU A 263 2.64 2.01 -1.92
C LEU A 263 2.48 3.05 -3.03
N LEU A 264 1.46 3.89 -2.92
CA LEU A 264 1.34 5.14 -3.68
C LEU A 264 1.00 6.24 -2.69
N ALA A 265 1.90 7.20 -2.52
CA ALA A 265 1.74 8.31 -1.58
C ALA A 265 2.04 9.64 -2.26
N ARG A 266 1.35 10.70 -1.82
CA ARG A 266 1.70 12.06 -2.20
C ARG A 266 2.69 12.62 -1.18
N TRP A 267 3.82 13.14 -1.65
CA TRP A 267 4.76 13.88 -0.83
C TRP A 267 5.05 15.23 -1.48
N GLY A 268 4.45 16.28 -0.92
CA GLY A 268 4.40 17.58 -1.57
C GLY A 268 3.67 17.54 -2.91
N ALA A 269 4.33 17.97 -3.96
CA ALA A 269 3.79 17.94 -5.33
C ALA A 269 4.09 16.65 -6.09
N ARG A 270 4.80 15.68 -5.47
CA ARG A 270 5.29 14.46 -6.13
C ARG A 270 4.53 13.22 -5.67
N TYR A 271 4.61 12.15 -6.45
CA TYR A 271 4.10 10.83 -6.10
C TYR A 271 5.26 9.88 -5.81
N LEU A 272 5.28 9.37 -4.57
CA LEU A 272 6.18 8.31 -4.15
C LEU A 272 5.51 6.97 -4.38
N VAL A 273 6.20 6.09 -5.09
CA VAL A 273 5.85 4.68 -5.26
C VAL A 273 6.86 3.84 -4.52
N GLY A 274 6.38 2.98 -3.63
CA GLY A 274 7.21 1.99 -2.93
C GLY A 274 6.72 0.58 -3.21
N GLY A 275 7.58 -0.40 -3.00
CA GLY A 275 7.18 -1.79 -3.12
C GLY A 275 8.35 -2.74 -3.37
N ARG A 276 8.07 -4.03 -3.38
CA ARG A 276 9.06 -5.06 -3.64
C ARG A 276 9.40 -5.10 -5.13
N LYS A 277 10.67 -4.93 -5.43
CA LYS A 277 11.26 -5.07 -6.76
C LYS A 277 12.15 -6.31 -6.79
N GLN A 278 12.11 -7.06 -7.87
CA GLN A 278 13.10 -8.11 -8.12
C GLN A 278 14.40 -7.48 -8.63
N THR A 279 15.51 -7.81 -8.00
CA THR A 279 16.85 -7.36 -8.38
C THR A 279 17.76 -8.58 -8.59
N PRO A 280 18.95 -8.42 -9.23
CA PRO A 280 19.90 -9.52 -9.35
C PRO A 280 20.31 -10.13 -7.99
N ASN A 281 20.25 -9.35 -6.91
CA ASN A 281 20.55 -9.77 -5.54
C ASN A 281 19.30 -10.21 -4.75
N GLY A 282 18.23 -10.60 -5.44
CA GLY A 282 16.97 -10.99 -4.84
C GLY A 282 16.00 -9.82 -4.61
N PRO A 283 14.86 -10.07 -3.94
CA PRO A 283 13.83 -9.05 -3.74
C PRO A 283 14.31 -7.95 -2.79
N ARG A 284 14.00 -6.69 -3.14
CA ARG A 284 14.32 -5.48 -2.36
C ARG A 284 13.11 -4.57 -2.26
N THR A 285 12.99 -3.85 -1.14
CA THR A 285 12.06 -2.74 -1.00
C THR A 285 12.68 -1.50 -1.65
N VAL A 286 12.06 -1.01 -2.72
CA VAL A 286 12.55 0.12 -3.53
C VAL A 286 11.56 1.26 -3.45
N LEU A 287 12.08 2.49 -3.41
CA LEU A 287 11.31 3.73 -3.53
C LEU A 287 11.65 4.41 -4.85
N SER A 288 10.61 4.97 -5.49
CA SER A 288 10.71 5.62 -6.80
C SER A 288 9.81 6.84 -6.87
N TRP A 289 10.21 7.86 -7.60
CA TRP A 289 9.26 8.88 -8.06
C TRP A 289 8.45 8.36 -9.24
N LEU A 290 7.17 8.68 -9.25
CA LEU A 290 6.31 8.54 -10.41
C LEU A 290 6.18 9.91 -11.08
N GLU A 291 6.82 10.05 -12.23
CA GLU A 291 6.83 11.29 -13.01
C GLU A 291 6.55 10.96 -14.49
N SER A 292 5.63 11.67 -15.12
CA SER A 292 5.27 11.46 -16.54
C SER A 292 5.04 9.98 -16.89
N ASP A 293 4.30 9.27 -16.02
CA ASP A 293 3.94 7.84 -16.14
C ASP A 293 5.12 6.86 -16.11
N LYS A 294 6.28 7.31 -15.62
CA LYS A 294 7.49 6.50 -15.47
C LYS A 294 7.96 6.49 -14.02
N LEU A 295 8.59 5.38 -13.65
CA LEU A 295 9.23 5.24 -12.37
C LEU A 295 10.73 5.58 -12.49
N THR A 296 11.17 6.50 -11.66
CA THR A 296 12.60 6.80 -11.45
C THR A 296 12.99 6.28 -10.08
N ASP A 297 13.85 5.26 -10.03
CA ASP A 297 14.32 4.70 -8.77
C ASP A 297 15.15 5.72 -8.00
N LEU A 298 14.90 5.80 -6.70
CA LEU A 298 15.56 6.73 -5.80
C LEU A 298 16.54 6.00 -4.88
N LEU A 299 16.05 4.93 -4.24
CA LEU A 299 16.87 4.16 -3.30
C LEU A 299 16.29 2.77 -3.06
N GLU A 300 17.15 1.86 -2.62
CA GLU A 300 16.80 0.57 -2.06
C GLU A 300 16.96 0.63 -0.54
N LEU A 301 15.94 0.18 0.20
CA LEU A 301 16.04 0.05 1.66
C LEU A 301 16.80 -1.24 2.01
N PRO A 302 17.49 -1.29 3.16
CA PRO A 302 18.02 -2.54 3.71
C PRO A 302 16.92 -3.58 3.83
N SER A 303 16.90 -4.56 2.93
CA SER A 303 15.83 -5.56 2.86
C SER A 303 16.28 -6.79 2.07
N ALA A 304 15.73 -7.94 2.40
CA ALA A 304 15.94 -9.21 1.68
C ALA A 304 14.81 -10.19 1.98
N GLY A 305 14.77 -11.29 1.25
CA GLY A 305 13.81 -12.37 1.46
C GLY A 305 12.37 -11.91 1.32
N ASP A 306 11.54 -12.28 2.29
CA ASP A 306 10.18 -11.74 2.39
C ASP A 306 10.23 -10.32 2.94
N ASN A 307 9.73 -9.35 2.17
CA ASN A 307 9.89 -7.94 2.49
C ASN A 307 8.85 -7.03 1.82
N SER A 308 8.84 -5.74 2.18
CA SER A 308 8.10 -4.63 1.59
C SER A 308 6.79 -4.28 2.30
N TYR A 309 5.71 -4.05 1.57
CA TYR A 309 4.39 -3.59 2.05
C TYR A 309 4.54 -2.32 2.92
N PRO A 310 5.04 -1.23 2.33
CA PRO A 310 5.35 -0.04 3.11
C PRO A 310 4.11 0.76 3.50
N GLY A 311 4.14 1.31 4.73
CA GLY A 311 3.29 2.42 5.16
C GLY A 311 4.08 3.73 5.12
N PHE A 312 3.43 4.88 4.95
CA PHE A 312 4.08 6.17 4.76
C PHE A 312 3.36 7.31 5.47
N VAL A 313 4.13 8.16 6.15
CA VAL A 313 3.64 9.43 6.73
C VAL A 313 4.66 10.53 6.43
N ALA A 314 4.22 11.58 5.71
CA ALA A 314 4.99 12.79 5.57
C ALA A 314 4.95 13.59 6.89
N LEU A 315 6.11 13.90 7.45
CA LEU A 315 6.26 14.71 8.66
C LEU A 315 6.37 16.19 8.33
N SER A 316 7.01 16.48 7.18
CA SER A 316 7.21 17.80 6.62
C SER A 316 7.35 17.72 5.09
N PRO A 317 7.49 18.84 4.37
CA PRO A 317 7.82 18.79 2.94
C PRO A 317 9.11 18.05 2.60
N SER A 318 10.06 17.95 3.55
CA SER A 318 11.38 17.35 3.35
C SER A 318 11.66 16.13 4.25
N GLN A 319 10.74 15.73 5.11
CA GLN A 319 10.93 14.60 6.02
C GLN A 319 9.71 13.68 6.03
N ALA A 320 9.94 12.37 6.06
CA ALA A 320 8.90 11.37 6.16
C ALA A 320 9.36 10.13 6.91
N TRP A 321 8.42 9.39 7.46
CA TRP A 321 8.63 8.03 7.93
C TRP A 321 8.01 7.02 6.98
N LEU A 322 8.72 5.90 6.83
CA LEU A 322 8.26 4.76 6.05
C LEU A 322 8.45 3.49 6.88
N SER A 323 7.35 2.80 7.15
CA SER A 323 7.39 1.46 7.74
C SER A 323 7.49 0.41 6.65
N TYR A 324 8.16 -0.70 6.92
CA TYR A 324 8.21 -1.88 6.06
C TYR A 324 8.61 -3.10 6.87
N TYR A 325 8.46 -4.28 6.31
CA TYR A 325 8.98 -5.50 6.92
C TYR A 325 10.04 -6.14 6.03
N SER A 326 10.90 -6.96 6.64
CA SER A 326 11.96 -7.64 5.91
C SER A 326 12.56 -8.81 6.69
N THR A 327 13.10 -9.77 5.93
CA THR A 327 13.82 -10.95 6.45
C THR A 327 15.33 -10.84 6.12
N HIS A 328 15.95 -9.67 6.39
CA HIS A 328 17.36 -9.43 6.05
C HIS A 328 18.33 -9.58 7.23
N GLU A 329 17.80 -9.70 8.45
CA GLU A 329 18.61 -9.95 9.65
C GLU A 329 18.54 -11.43 10.04
N THR A 330 19.58 -11.90 10.72
CA THR A 330 19.67 -13.24 11.30
C THR A 330 19.72 -13.17 12.82
N GLY A 331 19.07 -14.14 13.45
CA GLY A 331 19.09 -14.29 14.91
C GLY A 331 20.42 -14.88 15.41
N PRO A 332 20.57 -15.01 16.75
CA PRO A 332 21.72 -15.64 17.36
C PRO A 332 21.91 -17.12 16.95
N ASP A 333 20.83 -17.77 16.51
CA ASP A 333 20.80 -19.14 15.98
C ASP A 333 21.22 -19.24 14.51
N GLY A 334 21.58 -18.12 13.87
CA GLY A 334 21.94 -18.04 12.47
C GLY A 334 20.74 -18.11 11.51
N GLN A 335 19.49 -18.20 12.02
CA GLN A 335 18.30 -18.25 11.19
C GLN A 335 17.80 -16.83 10.84
N PRO A 336 17.35 -16.61 9.59
CA PRO A 336 16.73 -15.34 9.24
C PRO A 336 15.38 -15.18 9.94
N PHE A 337 15.06 -13.98 10.37
CA PHE A 337 13.79 -13.65 10.98
C PHE A 337 13.12 -12.46 10.28
N THR A 338 11.80 -12.39 10.37
CA THR A 338 11.01 -11.32 9.78
C THR A 338 10.66 -10.28 10.84
N ALA A 339 11.08 -9.04 10.61
CA ALA A 339 10.86 -7.94 11.56
C ALA A 339 10.27 -6.71 10.87
N ILE A 340 9.72 -5.80 11.68
CA ILE A 340 9.20 -4.50 11.26
C ILE A 340 10.27 -3.44 11.43
N TYR A 341 10.45 -2.62 10.40
CA TYR A 341 11.42 -1.53 10.34
C TYR A 341 10.75 -0.19 10.11
N LEU A 342 11.37 0.86 10.60
CA LEU A 342 11.00 2.24 10.35
C LEU A 342 12.22 2.97 9.76
N ALA A 343 12.06 3.49 8.55
CA ALA A 343 13.03 4.34 7.88
C ALA A 343 12.66 5.81 8.07
N ASN A 344 13.62 6.64 8.43
CA ASN A 344 13.53 8.09 8.38
C ASN A 344 14.09 8.57 7.04
N LEU A 345 13.26 9.24 6.26
CA LEU A 345 13.54 9.69 4.90
C LEU A 345 13.68 11.20 4.86
N LEU A 346 14.72 11.69 4.17
CA LEU A 346 14.94 13.11 3.96
C LEU A 346 15.02 13.43 2.46
N LEU A 347 14.40 14.55 2.08
CA LEU A 347 14.57 15.16 0.77
C LEU A 347 15.52 16.33 0.89
N ASP A 348 16.67 16.23 0.26
CA ASP A 348 17.60 17.33 0.13
C ASP A 348 17.12 18.26 -1.00
N ALA A 349 17.15 19.58 -0.74
CA ALA A 349 16.62 20.61 -1.65
C ALA A 349 17.43 20.74 -2.95
#